data_c115ccbb17080df3e7d8bbbcebed3c5b
#
_entry.id   c115ccbb17080df3e7d8bbbcebed3c5b
#
_cell.length_a   1.000
_cell.length_b   1.000
_cell.length_c   1.000
_cell.angle_alpha   90.00
_cell.angle_beta   90.00
_cell.angle_gamma   90.00
#
_symmetry.space_group_name_H-M   'P 1'
#
loop_
_entity.id
_entity.type
_entity.pdbx_description
1 polymer ?
#
loop_
_entity_poly.entity_id
_entity_poly.type
_entity_poly.pdbx_seq_one_letter_code
_entity_poly.pdbx_strand_id
1 'polypeptide(L)'
;EFLFKKNKVTYFKGIGSFKSANKISILDDKKKETVIETEKTVISTGSVPVSLPGIEFDEKIIVSSTGALALDAVPKKMVVVGGGYIGLEMGSVWSRLGAEVHVVEFLENITPGMDREVSTEFMKILKKQGINFHMQTKVEGIKKSAKAATISTSNKDGKKVNFDCDVVLISVGRKPNT
;
A
#
# COMPACT_ATOMS: atom_id res chain seq x y z
N GLU A 1 -0.65 8.76 26.31
CA GLU A 1 -1.17 8.42 27.66
C GLU A 1 -1.67 9.65 28.44
N PHE A 2 -0.97 10.82 28.42
CA PHE A 2 -1.38 12.03 29.14
C PHE A 2 -2.82 12.47 28.82
N LEU A 3 -3.18 12.53 27.53
CA LEU A 3 -4.53 12.91 27.10
C LEU A 3 -5.60 11.92 27.54
N PHE A 4 -5.31 10.63 27.50
CA PHE A 4 -6.23 9.60 27.99
C PHE A 4 -6.50 9.77 29.49
N LYS A 5 -5.43 9.94 30.27
CA LYS A 5 -5.53 10.14 31.71
C LYS A 5 -6.29 11.44 32.03
N LYS A 6 -5.98 12.55 31.36
CA LYS A 6 -6.68 13.84 31.51
C LYS A 6 -8.18 13.73 31.24
N ASN A 7 -8.56 12.95 30.23
CA ASN A 7 -9.96 12.76 29.83
C ASN A 7 -10.62 11.53 30.47
N LYS A 8 -10.02 10.92 31.49
CA LYS A 8 -10.53 9.75 32.20
C LYS A 8 -10.79 8.55 31.27
N VAL A 9 -9.98 8.39 30.23
CA VAL A 9 -10.06 7.24 29.31
C VAL A 9 -9.16 6.14 29.84
N THR A 10 -9.73 4.96 30.09
CA THR A 10 -8.96 3.77 30.46
C THR A 10 -8.28 3.20 29.22
N TYR A 11 -6.98 3.02 29.28
CA TYR A 11 -6.18 2.50 28.18
C TYR A 11 -5.67 1.09 28.49
N PHE A 12 -5.93 0.17 27.58
CA PHE A 12 -5.42 -1.20 27.63
C PHE A 12 -4.54 -1.42 26.41
N LYS A 13 -3.29 -1.87 26.62
CA LYS A 13 -2.38 -2.24 25.55
C LYS A 13 -2.40 -3.76 25.37
N GLY A 14 -2.71 -4.22 24.17
CA GLY A 14 -2.76 -5.65 23.86
C GLY A 14 -3.56 -5.96 22.61
N ILE A 15 -3.72 -7.24 22.32
CA ILE A 15 -4.55 -7.73 21.23
C ILE A 15 -5.97 -7.96 21.78
N GLY A 16 -6.92 -7.21 21.21
CA GLY A 16 -8.33 -7.33 21.55
C GLY A 16 -9.03 -8.41 20.71
N SER A 17 -9.87 -9.21 21.36
CA SER A 17 -10.76 -10.15 20.67
C SER A 17 -12.14 -10.21 21.34
N PHE A 18 -13.18 -10.42 20.55
CA PHE A 18 -14.53 -10.58 21.10
C PHE A 18 -14.68 -11.97 21.73
N LYS A 19 -15.10 -12.01 22.99
CA LYS A 19 -15.61 -13.23 23.66
C LYS A 19 -17.13 -13.37 23.52
N SER A 20 -17.82 -12.24 23.46
CA SER A 20 -19.26 -12.15 23.19
C SER A 20 -19.59 -10.75 22.65
N ALA A 21 -20.83 -10.48 22.35
CA ALA A 21 -21.29 -9.16 21.88
C ALA A 21 -20.87 -8.01 22.81
N ASN A 22 -20.78 -8.26 24.11
CA ASN A 22 -20.51 -7.26 25.14
C ASN A 22 -19.23 -7.53 25.95
N LYS A 23 -18.41 -8.52 25.58
CA LYS A 23 -17.17 -8.85 26.27
C LYS A 23 -15.99 -8.89 25.32
N ILE A 24 -14.96 -8.11 25.66
CA ILE A 24 -13.71 -8.06 24.93
C ILE A 24 -12.60 -8.59 25.83
N SER A 25 -11.87 -9.56 25.31
CA SER A 25 -10.61 -10.04 25.90
C SER A 25 -9.46 -9.24 25.33
N ILE A 26 -8.55 -8.82 26.19
CA ILE A 26 -7.32 -8.11 25.81
C ILE A 26 -6.16 -8.94 26.32
N LEU A 27 -5.32 -9.42 25.39
CA LEU A 27 -4.12 -10.16 25.69
C LEU A 27 -2.90 -9.26 25.60
N ASP A 28 -2.22 -9.01 26.71
CA ASP A 28 -1.03 -8.17 26.74
C ASP A 28 0.24 -8.88 26.24
N ASP A 29 1.36 -8.15 26.14
CA ASP A 29 2.66 -8.67 25.70
C ASP A 29 3.20 -9.79 26.60
N LYS A 30 2.70 -9.90 27.86
CA LYS A 30 3.05 -10.96 28.84
C LYS A 30 2.07 -12.12 28.83
N LYS A 31 1.17 -12.17 27.84
CA LYS A 31 0.10 -13.17 27.72
C LYS A 31 -0.90 -13.13 28.87
N LYS A 32 -0.98 -12.03 29.62
CA LYS A 32 -1.99 -11.85 30.64
C LYS A 32 -3.29 -11.39 29.96
N GLU A 33 -4.37 -12.09 30.26
CA GLU A 33 -5.70 -11.76 29.75
C GLU A 33 -6.40 -10.81 30.72
N THR A 34 -7.01 -9.76 30.17
CA THR A 34 -7.96 -8.88 30.84
C THR A 34 -9.26 -8.89 30.06
N VAL A 35 -10.36 -9.16 30.72
CA VAL A 35 -11.70 -9.13 30.11
C VAL A 35 -12.42 -7.86 30.56
N ILE A 36 -12.96 -7.11 29.62
CA ILE A 36 -13.80 -5.93 29.88
C ILE A 36 -15.21 -6.14 29.33
N GLU A 37 -16.18 -5.55 29.98
CA GLU A 37 -17.56 -5.50 29.52
C GLU A 37 -17.87 -4.13 28.94
N THR A 38 -18.59 -4.09 27.82
CA THR A 38 -18.97 -2.86 27.14
C THR A 38 -20.30 -3.01 26.42
N GLU A 39 -21.10 -1.96 26.44
CA GLU A 39 -22.38 -1.94 25.72
C GLU A 39 -22.18 -1.67 24.23
N LYS A 40 -21.16 -0.90 23.86
CA LYS A 40 -20.87 -0.50 22.48
C LYS A 40 -19.38 -0.57 22.21
N THR A 41 -19.03 -1.09 21.04
CA THR A 41 -17.63 -1.21 20.60
C THR A 41 -17.45 -0.57 19.25
N VAL A 42 -16.38 0.23 19.11
CA VAL A 42 -15.92 0.75 17.83
C VAL A 42 -14.66 -0.01 17.44
N ILE A 43 -14.69 -0.70 16.28
CA ILE A 43 -13.55 -1.42 15.73
C ILE A 43 -12.75 -0.44 14.85
N SER A 44 -11.56 -0.07 15.30
CA SER A 44 -10.67 0.89 14.61
C SER A 44 -9.25 0.32 14.47
N THR A 45 -9.15 -0.93 14.02
CA THR A 45 -7.91 -1.69 13.99
C THR A 45 -7.02 -1.36 12.79
N GLY A 46 -7.47 -0.47 11.92
CA GLY A 46 -6.75 -0.06 10.73
C GLY A 46 -6.80 -1.08 9.60
N SER A 47 -5.84 -1.01 8.71
CA SER A 47 -5.74 -1.87 7.53
C SER A 47 -4.28 -2.19 7.20
N VAL A 48 -4.08 -3.26 6.45
CA VAL A 48 -2.77 -3.69 5.97
C VAL A 48 -2.73 -3.70 4.44
N PRO A 49 -1.57 -3.44 3.80
CA PRO A 49 -1.46 -3.51 2.35
C PRO A 49 -1.71 -4.93 1.84
N VAL A 50 -2.28 -5.02 0.65
CA VAL A 50 -2.44 -6.29 -0.07
C VAL A 50 -1.33 -6.41 -1.11
N SER A 51 -0.72 -7.59 -1.20
CA SER A 51 0.23 -7.92 -2.26
C SER A 51 -0.45 -8.69 -3.39
N LEU A 52 0.27 -8.87 -4.49
CA LEU A 52 -0.13 -9.76 -5.57
C LEU A 52 0.04 -11.23 -5.14
N PRO A 53 -0.76 -12.17 -5.67
CA PRO A 53 -0.62 -13.59 -5.36
C PRO A 53 0.81 -14.09 -5.61
N GLY A 54 1.38 -14.79 -4.62
CA GLY A 54 2.73 -15.35 -4.70
C GLY A 54 3.88 -14.35 -4.60
N ILE A 55 3.60 -13.06 -4.33
CA ILE A 55 4.62 -12.02 -4.18
C ILE A 55 4.58 -11.51 -2.74
N GLU A 56 5.70 -11.59 -2.04
CA GLU A 56 5.84 -11.12 -0.67
C GLU A 56 6.61 -9.79 -0.63
N PHE A 57 6.22 -8.94 0.31
CA PHE A 57 6.97 -7.73 0.62
C PHE A 57 8.26 -8.09 1.36
N ASP A 58 9.39 -7.57 0.89
CA ASP A 58 10.65 -7.60 1.65
C ASP A 58 10.97 -6.24 2.26
N GLU A 59 10.13 -5.22 1.93
CA GLU A 59 10.23 -3.83 2.36
C GLU A 59 11.58 -3.17 2.03
N LYS A 60 12.28 -3.70 1.01
CA LYS A 60 13.56 -3.18 0.49
C LYS A 60 13.52 -3.00 -1.03
N ILE A 61 13.19 -4.05 -1.77
CA ILE A 61 13.09 -4.06 -3.23
C ILE A 61 11.63 -4.17 -3.65
N ILE A 62 10.88 -5.08 -3.03
CA ILE A 62 9.43 -5.21 -3.21
C ILE A 62 8.78 -4.62 -1.96
N VAL A 63 8.28 -3.41 -2.08
CA VAL A 63 7.81 -2.63 -0.94
C VAL A 63 6.31 -2.41 -0.97
N SER A 64 5.73 -2.33 0.22
CA SER A 64 4.44 -1.71 0.43
C SER A 64 4.60 -0.18 0.57
N SER A 65 3.50 0.54 0.82
CA SER A 65 3.59 1.97 1.16
C SER A 65 4.42 2.22 2.43
N THR A 66 4.47 1.25 3.35
CA THR A 66 5.29 1.35 4.56
C THR A 66 6.78 1.34 4.22
N GLY A 67 7.25 0.37 3.43
CA GLY A 67 8.64 0.33 2.97
C GLY A 67 8.98 1.49 2.04
N ALA A 68 8.04 1.91 1.17
CA ALA A 68 8.26 3.06 0.30
C ALA A 68 8.48 4.38 1.07
N LEU A 69 7.90 4.53 2.27
CA LEU A 69 8.16 5.68 3.16
C LEU A 69 9.49 5.58 3.92
N ALA A 70 10.10 4.40 3.97
CA ALA A 70 11.30 4.11 4.76
C ALA A 70 12.53 3.78 3.91
N LEU A 71 12.51 4.06 2.61
CA LEU A 71 13.67 3.84 1.74
C LEU A 71 14.83 4.77 2.14
N ASP A 72 16.00 4.19 2.29
CA ASP A 72 17.21 4.91 2.72
C ASP A 72 17.80 5.85 1.64
N ALA A 73 17.45 5.62 0.36
CA ALA A 73 17.96 6.39 -0.76
C ALA A 73 16.91 6.50 -1.88
N VAL A 74 17.05 7.52 -2.71
CA VAL A 74 16.23 7.69 -3.91
C VAL A 74 16.58 6.61 -4.93
N PRO A 75 15.65 5.73 -5.32
CA PRO A 75 15.89 4.75 -6.38
C PRO A 75 16.06 5.46 -7.71
N LYS A 76 16.93 4.96 -8.58
CA LYS A 76 17.04 5.49 -9.95
C LYS A 76 15.76 5.25 -10.72
N LYS A 77 15.20 4.05 -10.60
CA LYS A 77 13.94 3.66 -11.22
C LYS A 77 13.03 2.96 -10.23
N MET A 78 11.79 3.43 -10.14
CA MET A 78 10.71 2.82 -9.35
C MET A 78 9.57 2.40 -10.27
N VAL A 79 9.09 1.18 -10.12
CA VAL A 79 7.83 0.75 -10.72
C VAL A 79 6.75 0.68 -9.65
N VAL A 80 5.67 1.39 -9.88
CA VAL A 80 4.48 1.41 -9.03
C VAL A 80 3.43 0.49 -9.64
N VAL A 81 3.07 -0.56 -8.97
CA VAL A 81 1.99 -1.48 -9.36
C VAL A 81 0.70 -1.04 -8.68
N GLY A 82 -0.23 -0.53 -9.48
CA GLY A 82 -1.49 0.03 -9.03
C GLY A 82 -1.55 1.57 -9.14
N GLY A 83 -2.47 2.07 -9.94
CA GLY A 83 -2.73 3.50 -10.18
C GLY A 83 -3.73 4.13 -9.22
N GLY A 84 -3.91 3.56 -8.02
CA GLY A 84 -4.70 4.14 -6.94
C GLY A 84 -3.99 5.30 -6.24
N TYR A 85 -4.69 6.01 -5.35
CA TYR A 85 -4.17 7.21 -4.67
C TYR A 85 -2.85 6.96 -3.93
N ILE A 86 -2.68 5.83 -3.23
CA ILE A 86 -1.43 5.51 -2.51
C ILE A 86 -0.24 5.40 -3.47
N GLY A 87 -0.41 4.66 -4.57
CA GLY A 87 0.64 4.49 -5.57
C GLY A 87 1.04 5.81 -6.23
N LEU A 88 0.06 6.64 -6.54
CA LEU A 88 0.29 7.94 -7.18
C LEU A 88 0.92 8.96 -6.22
N GLU A 89 0.50 8.98 -4.96
CA GLU A 89 1.13 9.82 -3.92
C GLU A 89 2.61 9.46 -3.75
N MET A 90 2.90 8.18 -3.50
CA MET A 90 4.28 7.71 -3.33
C MET A 90 5.10 7.91 -4.60
N GLY A 91 4.55 7.53 -5.77
CA GLY A 91 5.21 7.74 -7.06
C GLY A 91 5.51 9.22 -7.33
N SER A 92 4.59 10.12 -6.99
CA SER A 92 4.79 11.56 -7.12
C SER A 92 5.92 12.09 -6.21
N VAL A 93 6.00 11.61 -4.97
CA VAL A 93 7.07 11.99 -4.04
C VAL A 93 8.42 11.54 -4.60
N TRP A 94 8.56 10.26 -4.97
CA TRP A 94 9.82 9.71 -5.46
C TRP A 94 10.24 10.32 -6.81
N SER A 95 9.27 10.61 -7.70
CA SER A 95 9.55 11.32 -8.95
C SER A 95 10.12 12.72 -8.70
N ARG A 96 9.57 13.46 -7.75
CA ARG A 96 10.07 14.80 -7.36
C ARG A 96 11.46 14.75 -6.72
N LEU A 97 11.80 13.64 -6.07
CA LEU A 97 13.13 13.40 -5.52
C LEU A 97 14.14 12.94 -6.56
N GLY A 98 13.71 12.68 -7.79
CA GLY A 98 14.59 12.37 -8.93
C GLY A 98 14.53 10.93 -9.44
N ALA A 99 13.62 10.08 -8.91
CA ALA A 99 13.41 8.75 -9.44
C ALA A 99 12.68 8.77 -10.79
N GLU A 100 13.08 7.92 -11.74
CA GLU A 100 12.26 7.59 -12.91
C GLU A 100 11.11 6.69 -12.46
N VAL A 101 9.86 7.17 -12.54
CA VAL A 101 8.68 6.46 -12.04
C VAL A 101 7.82 5.94 -13.19
N HIS A 102 7.51 4.64 -13.15
CA HIS A 102 6.57 3.95 -14.03
C HIS A 102 5.39 3.43 -13.23
N VAL A 103 4.18 3.82 -13.56
CA VAL A 103 2.94 3.30 -12.99
C VAL A 103 2.36 2.25 -13.93
N VAL A 104 2.22 1.03 -13.44
CA VAL A 104 1.58 -0.09 -14.16
C VAL A 104 0.20 -0.31 -13.54
N GLU A 105 -0.85 -0.11 -14.33
CA GLU A 105 -2.24 -0.23 -13.90
C GLU A 105 -3.02 -1.18 -14.82
N PHE A 106 -3.75 -2.11 -14.20
CA PHE A 106 -4.57 -3.09 -14.90
C PHE A 106 -5.81 -2.46 -15.55
N LEU A 107 -6.37 -1.45 -14.90
CA LEU A 107 -7.56 -0.74 -15.37
C LEU A 107 -7.22 0.28 -16.46
N GLU A 108 -8.25 0.77 -17.11
CA GLU A 108 -8.16 1.83 -18.15
C GLU A 108 -7.80 3.20 -17.55
N ASN A 109 -8.23 3.47 -16.32
CA ASN A 109 -8.06 4.76 -15.66
C ASN A 109 -7.35 4.62 -14.32
N ILE A 110 -6.63 5.65 -13.90
CA ILE A 110 -6.11 5.80 -12.54
C ILE A 110 -7.23 6.12 -11.56
N THR A 111 -6.96 6.05 -10.26
CA THR A 111 -7.88 6.42 -9.18
C THR A 111 -9.28 5.79 -9.33
N PRO A 112 -9.38 4.44 -9.35
CA PRO A 112 -10.66 3.76 -9.53
C PRO A 112 -11.68 4.19 -8.46
N GLY A 113 -12.91 4.45 -8.90
CA GLY A 113 -13.99 4.96 -8.03
C GLY A 113 -14.09 6.49 -7.94
N MET A 114 -13.15 7.24 -8.50
CA MET A 114 -13.26 8.69 -8.67
C MET A 114 -13.93 9.04 -9.99
N ASP A 115 -14.40 10.30 -10.09
CA ASP A 115 -14.93 10.86 -11.34
C ASP A 115 -13.93 10.72 -12.48
N ARG A 116 -14.42 10.38 -13.68
CA ARG A 116 -13.57 10.07 -14.83
C ARG A 116 -12.83 11.30 -15.36
N GLU A 117 -13.49 12.45 -15.35
CA GLU A 117 -12.88 13.70 -15.80
C GLU A 117 -11.74 14.10 -14.86
N VAL A 118 -11.98 14.03 -13.56
CA VAL A 118 -10.97 14.28 -12.52
C VAL A 118 -9.77 13.35 -12.68
N SER A 119 -10.00 12.03 -12.85
CA SER A 119 -8.94 11.04 -13.06
C SER A 119 -8.13 11.32 -14.32
N THR A 120 -8.80 11.73 -15.39
CA THR A 120 -8.15 12.06 -16.68
C THR A 120 -7.25 13.28 -16.55
N GLU A 121 -7.75 14.37 -15.96
CA GLU A 121 -6.97 15.58 -15.76
C GLU A 121 -5.81 15.36 -14.78
N PHE A 122 -6.04 14.59 -13.72
CA PHE A 122 -4.98 14.22 -12.77
C PHE A 122 -3.86 13.43 -13.45
N MET A 123 -4.20 12.45 -14.28
CA MET A 123 -3.18 11.71 -15.05
C MET A 123 -2.38 12.62 -16.00
N LYS A 124 -3.02 13.59 -16.65
CA LYS A 124 -2.33 14.59 -17.50
C LYS A 124 -1.32 15.41 -16.70
N ILE A 125 -1.70 15.85 -15.49
CA ILE A 125 -0.82 16.61 -14.60
C ILE A 125 0.39 15.78 -14.21
N LEU A 126 0.17 14.53 -13.77
CA LEU A 126 1.24 13.63 -13.36
C LEU A 126 2.19 13.26 -14.51
N LYS A 127 1.67 13.08 -15.72
CA LYS A 127 2.50 12.91 -16.94
C LYS A 127 3.40 14.11 -17.21
N LYS A 128 2.87 15.33 -17.07
CA LYS A 128 3.67 16.57 -17.21
C LYS A 128 4.76 16.68 -16.13
N GLN A 129 4.55 16.04 -14.97
CA GLN A 129 5.55 15.95 -13.89
C GLN A 129 6.58 14.84 -14.11
N GLY A 130 6.51 14.09 -15.22
CA GLY A 130 7.49 13.07 -15.59
C GLY A 130 7.13 11.63 -15.20
N ILE A 131 5.93 11.37 -14.69
CA ILE A 131 5.49 10.01 -14.39
C ILE A 131 5.05 9.30 -15.68
N ASN A 132 5.56 8.09 -15.90
CA ASN A 132 5.22 7.23 -17.03
C ASN A 132 4.07 6.30 -16.66
N PHE A 133 3.01 6.25 -17.49
CA PHE A 133 1.84 5.41 -17.23
C PHE A 133 1.72 4.29 -18.26
N HIS A 134 1.47 3.08 -17.77
CA HIS A 134 1.22 1.85 -18.53
C HIS A 134 -0.14 1.30 -18.08
N MET A 135 -1.19 1.81 -18.74
CA MET A 135 -2.57 1.44 -18.45
C MET A 135 -2.95 0.12 -19.14
N GLN A 136 -4.02 -0.53 -18.67
CA GLN A 136 -4.49 -1.82 -19.19
C GLN A 136 -3.37 -2.86 -19.27
N THR A 137 -2.49 -2.85 -18.26
CA THR A 137 -1.27 -3.66 -18.20
C THR A 137 -1.30 -4.50 -16.95
N LYS A 138 -1.32 -5.82 -17.15
CA LYS A 138 -1.35 -6.82 -16.08
C LYS A 138 0.06 -7.21 -15.68
N VAL A 139 0.35 -7.24 -14.40
CA VAL A 139 1.58 -7.82 -13.86
C VAL A 139 1.42 -9.34 -13.82
N GLU A 140 2.31 -10.05 -14.51
CA GLU A 140 2.34 -11.51 -14.57
C GLU A 140 3.29 -12.11 -13.53
N GLY A 141 4.31 -11.36 -13.10
CA GLY A 141 5.25 -11.79 -12.09
C GLY A 141 6.35 -10.78 -11.84
N ILE A 142 7.04 -10.96 -10.72
CA ILE A 142 8.19 -10.16 -10.32
C ILE A 142 9.34 -11.10 -9.98
N LYS A 143 10.48 -10.92 -10.66
CA LYS A 143 11.73 -11.61 -10.33
C LYS A 143 12.65 -10.64 -9.61
N LYS A 144 13.04 -10.99 -8.38
CA LYS A 144 13.94 -10.19 -7.56
C LYS A 144 15.38 -10.72 -7.65
N SER A 145 16.33 -9.82 -7.70
CA SER A 145 17.75 -10.06 -7.48
C SER A 145 18.20 -9.42 -6.16
N ALA A 146 19.51 -9.42 -5.88
CA ALA A 146 20.04 -8.81 -4.66
C ALA A 146 19.86 -7.27 -4.59
N LYS A 147 19.74 -6.59 -5.74
CA LYS A 147 19.73 -5.11 -5.81
C LYS A 147 18.66 -4.53 -6.74
N ALA A 148 17.87 -5.36 -7.40
CA ALA A 148 16.93 -4.91 -8.41
C ALA A 148 15.78 -5.92 -8.58
N ALA A 149 14.75 -5.54 -9.30
CA ALA A 149 13.69 -6.43 -9.72
C ALA A 149 13.37 -6.25 -11.20
N THR A 150 12.89 -7.31 -11.83
CA THR A 150 12.31 -7.30 -13.17
C THR A 150 10.83 -7.67 -13.05
N ILE A 151 9.97 -6.80 -13.53
CA ILE A 151 8.51 -7.02 -13.55
C ILE A 151 8.12 -7.45 -14.95
N SER A 152 7.55 -8.62 -15.07
CA SER A 152 6.97 -9.12 -16.32
C SER A 152 5.52 -8.71 -16.40
N THR A 153 5.13 -8.09 -17.50
CA THR A 153 3.76 -7.61 -17.72
C THR A 153 3.23 -8.01 -19.08
N SER A 154 1.91 -8.00 -19.22
CA SER A 154 1.23 -8.09 -20.51
C SER A 154 0.19 -6.99 -20.63
N ASN A 155 0.09 -6.33 -21.80
CA ASN A 155 -0.98 -5.38 -22.09
C ASN A 155 -2.24 -6.11 -22.58
N LYS A 156 -3.33 -5.37 -22.81
CA LYS A 156 -4.61 -5.90 -23.31
C LYS A 156 -4.49 -6.70 -24.62
N ASP A 157 -3.51 -6.38 -25.45
CA ASP A 157 -3.28 -7.04 -26.76
C ASP A 157 -2.36 -8.27 -26.60
N GLY A 158 -2.03 -8.67 -25.37
CA GLY A 158 -1.15 -9.80 -25.06
C GLY A 158 0.34 -9.50 -25.27
N LYS A 159 0.72 -8.27 -25.63
CA LYS A 159 2.12 -7.89 -25.79
C LYS A 159 2.81 -7.88 -24.43
N LYS A 160 3.87 -8.66 -24.32
CA LYS A 160 4.69 -8.73 -23.12
C LYS A 160 5.72 -7.61 -23.09
N VAL A 161 5.85 -6.96 -21.94
CA VAL A 161 6.84 -5.92 -21.65
C VAL A 161 7.43 -6.20 -20.28
N ASN A 162 8.75 -6.08 -20.18
CA ASN A 162 9.43 -6.19 -18.90
C ASN A 162 9.94 -4.82 -18.46
N PHE A 163 9.87 -4.56 -17.14
CA PHE A 163 10.41 -3.36 -16.52
C PHE A 163 11.49 -3.77 -15.52
N ASP A 164 12.71 -3.32 -15.75
CA ASP A 164 13.79 -3.42 -14.77
C ASP A 164 13.77 -2.18 -13.88
N CYS A 165 13.92 -2.36 -12.58
CA CYS A 165 13.87 -1.27 -11.59
C CYS A 165 14.64 -1.61 -10.32
N ASP A 166 14.98 -0.59 -9.55
CA ASP A 166 15.63 -0.76 -8.25
C ASP A 166 14.59 -1.12 -7.17
N VAL A 167 13.38 -0.55 -7.27
CA VAL A 167 12.29 -0.73 -6.30
C VAL A 167 10.96 -0.93 -7.02
N VAL A 168 10.18 -1.87 -6.51
CA VAL A 168 8.78 -2.11 -6.89
C VAL A 168 7.88 -1.74 -5.72
N LEU A 169 7.03 -0.74 -5.89
CA LEU A 169 5.96 -0.43 -4.95
C LEU A 169 4.68 -1.16 -5.37
N ILE A 170 4.16 -2.05 -4.53
CA ILE A 170 2.87 -2.68 -4.74
C ILE A 170 1.80 -1.94 -3.94
N SER A 171 0.83 -1.36 -4.65
CA SER A 171 -0.26 -0.53 -4.11
C SER A 171 -1.62 -0.89 -4.70
N VAL A 172 -1.91 -2.20 -4.75
CA VAL A 172 -3.13 -2.77 -5.38
C VAL A 172 -4.32 -2.86 -4.43
N GLY A 173 -4.23 -2.27 -3.26
CA GLY A 173 -5.31 -2.18 -2.29
C GLY A 173 -4.89 -2.46 -0.86
N ARG A 174 -5.86 -2.41 0.04
CA ARG A 174 -5.71 -2.67 1.47
C ARG A 174 -6.85 -3.55 1.96
N LYS A 175 -6.61 -4.34 2.99
CA LYS A 175 -7.63 -5.13 3.68
C LYS A 175 -7.71 -4.72 5.15
N PRO A 176 -8.88 -4.82 5.80
CA PRO A 176 -9.01 -4.58 7.23
C PRO A 176 -8.04 -5.45 8.02
N ASN A 177 -7.53 -4.89 9.11
CA ASN A 177 -6.67 -5.61 10.05
C ASN A 177 -7.54 -6.16 11.19
N THR A 178 -8.25 -7.25 10.88
CA THR A 178 -9.22 -7.92 11.78
C THR A 178 -8.94 -9.41 11.86
#